data_e4422a3569c958da87ce8ae9020879dc
#
_entry.id   e4422a3569c958da87ce8ae9020879dc
#
_cell.length_a   1.000
_cell.length_b   1.000
_cell.length_c   1.000
_cell.angle_alpha   90.00
_cell.angle_beta   90.00
_cell.angle_gamma   90.00
#
_symmetry.space_group_name_H-M   'P 1'
#
loop_
_entity.id
_entity.type
_entity.pdbx_description
1 polymer ?
#
loop_
_entity_poly.entity_id
_entity_poly.type
_entity_poly.pdbx_seq_one_letter_code
_entity_poly.pdbx_strand_id
1 'polypeptide(L)'
;MIDIQTLLLFFSTAVLLALSPGPDNLFVMAESAQNGRTAGFAVTLGLCTGLVGHTLAVALGLAAIVRASTLAFTVLKAAGALYLLYLAWQAWRAGSVSDDAQPTPRLSGWSLYRRGIVMNLTNPKVSLFFLAFLPQFADPRHGSMISQFLLLGAVFILATMLVFGMVSQLAGGLGERFRRSPSAMKVVNRAASVVFVGLALRLALAER
;
A
#
# COMPACT_ATOMS: atom_id res chain seq x y z
N MET A 1 -14.28 5.33 -19.20
CA MET A 1 -13.15 4.51 -18.67
C MET A 1 -12.11 5.46 -18.10
N ILE A 2 -11.39 5.07 -17.05
CA ILE A 2 -10.29 5.87 -16.50
C ILE A 2 -9.25 6.09 -17.60
N ASP A 3 -8.76 7.32 -17.74
CA ASP A 3 -7.71 7.66 -18.71
C ASP A 3 -6.36 7.09 -18.29
N ILE A 4 -5.46 6.94 -19.27
CA ILE A 4 -4.14 6.33 -19.05
C ILE A 4 -3.25 7.15 -18.12
N GLN A 5 -3.37 8.48 -18.11
CA GLN A 5 -2.56 9.35 -17.26
C GLN A 5 -2.95 9.15 -15.80
N THR A 6 -4.24 9.07 -15.51
CA THR A 6 -4.77 8.75 -14.17
C THR A 6 -4.33 7.36 -13.70
N LEU A 7 -4.34 6.35 -14.59
CA LEU A 7 -3.85 5.00 -14.25
C LEU A 7 -2.34 4.98 -13.96
N LEU A 8 -1.53 5.68 -14.75
CA LEU A 8 -0.09 5.79 -14.53
C LEU A 8 0.24 6.53 -13.23
N LEU A 9 -0.49 7.62 -12.93
CA LEU A 9 -0.36 8.34 -11.67
C LEU A 9 -0.73 7.45 -10.48
N PHE A 10 -1.84 6.71 -10.59
CA PHE A 10 -2.27 5.78 -9.55
C PHE A 10 -1.27 4.65 -9.34
N PHE A 11 -0.79 4.03 -10.43
CA PHE A 11 0.24 2.98 -10.38
C PHE A 11 1.51 3.47 -9.69
N SER A 12 2.02 4.65 -10.09
CA SER A 12 3.21 5.25 -9.48
C SER A 12 3.00 5.50 -7.98
N THR A 13 1.82 5.97 -7.60
CA THR A 13 1.43 6.17 -6.21
C THR A 13 1.38 4.85 -5.43
N ALA A 14 0.81 3.80 -6.02
CA ALA A 14 0.75 2.46 -5.42
C ALA A 14 2.16 1.87 -5.21
N VAL A 15 3.06 2.05 -6.18
CA VAL A 15 4.48 1.64 -6.08
C VAL A 15 5.15 2.37 -4.91
N LEU A 16 4.99 3.68 -4.80
CA LEU A 16 5.59 4.46 -3.72
C LEU A 16 5.02 4.09 -2.35
N LEU A 17 3.72 3.80 -2.27
CA LEU A 17 3.10 3.31 -1.06
C LEU A 17 3.64 1.93 -0.66
N ALA A 18 3.82 1.03 -1.62
CA ALA A 18 4.39 -0.30 -1.38
C ALA A 18 5.87 -0.23 -0.95
N LEU A 19 6.65 0.69 -1.51
CA LEU A 19 8.05 0.94 -1.12
C LEU A 19 8.17 1.63 0.24
N SER A 20 7.17 2.40 0.64
CA SER A 20 7.18 3.13 1.91
C SER A 20 7.24 2.16 3.10
N PRO A 21 8.08 2.45 4.10
CA PRO A 21 8.20 1.61 5.29
C PRO A 21 6.85 1.35 5.96
N GLY A 22 6.64 0.10 6.35
CA GLY A 22 5.41 -0.32 7.01
C GLY A 22 5.47 -1.80 7.36
N PRO A 23 4.50 -2.30 8.15
CA PRO A 23 4.51 -3.69 8.62
C PRO A 23 4.58 -4.71 7.47
N ASP A 24 3.85 -4.49 6.37
CA ASP A 24 3.84 -5.39 5.21
C ASP A 24 5.22 -5.48 4.56
N ASN A 25 5.86 -4.32 4.33
CA ASN A 25 7.17 -4.21 3.71
C ASN A 25 8.25 -4.90 4.58
N LEU A 26 8.26 -4.59 5.88
CA LEU A 26 9.20 -5.16 6.83
C LEU A 26 9.04 -6.68 6.94
N PHE A 27 7.80 -7.18 6.93
CA PHE A 27 7.53 -8.60 7.06
C PHE A 27 7.95 -9.38 5.80
N VAL A 28 7.61 -8.89 4.59
CA VAL A 28 8.09 -9.51 3.34
C VAL A 28 9.61 -9.56 3.31
N MET A 29 10.28 -8.46 3.69
CA MET A 29 11.74 -8.40 3.72
C MET A 29 12.33 -9.38 4.74
N ALA A 30 11.81 -9.40 5.96
CA ALA A 30 12.32 -10.27 7.03
C ALA A 30 12.15 -11.75 6.67
N GLU A 31 10.98 -12.16 6.21
CA GLU A 31 10.71 -13.54 5.80
C GLU A 31 11.56 -13.95 4.59
N SER A 32 11.72 -13.04 3.62
CA SER A 32 12.57 -13.32 2.45
C SER A 32 14.04 -13.48 2.83
N ALA A 33 14.55 -12.65 3.73
CA ALA A 33 15.93 -12.70 4.18
C ALA A 33 16.25 -13.93 5.05
N GLN A 34 15.31 -14.31 5.94
CA GLN A 34 15.50 -15.41 6.90
C GLN A 34 15.15 -16.78 6.31
N ASN A 35 14.06 -16.86 5.56
CA ASN A 35 13.46 -18.12 5.09
C ASN A 35 13.47 -18.27 3.56
N GLY A 36 14.12 -17.33 2.86
CA GLY A 36 14.31 -17.34 1.42
C GLY A 36 13.14 -16.77 0.62
N ARG A 37 13.39 -16.57 -0.69
CA ARG A 37 12.47 -15.92 -1.61
C ARG A 37 11.05 -16.51 -1.63
N THR A 38 10.94 -17.82 -1.51
CA THR A 38 9.64 -18.52 -1.53
C THR A 38 8.77 -18.13 -0.34
N ALA A 39 9.36 -17.88 0.83
CA ALA A 39 8.65 -17.39 2.00
C ALA A 39 8.11 -15.97 1.77
N GLY A 40 8.95 -15.07 1.24
CA GLY A 40 8.53 -13.72 0.86
C GLY A 40 7.42 -13.70 -0.18
N PHE A 41 7.48 -14.57 -1.19
CA PHE A 41 6.41 -14.72 -2.18
C PHE A 41 5.10 -15.22 -1.55
N ALA A 42 5.15 -16.17 -0.61
CA ALA A 42 3.95 -16.65 0.08
C ALA A 42 3.28 -15.50 0.86
N VAL A 43 4.05 -14.66 1.55
CA VAL A 43 3.53 -13.45 2.21
C VAL A 43 2.94 -12.49 1.18
N THR A 44 3.66 -12.20 0.10
CA THR A 44 3.21 -11.27 -0.96
C THR A 44 1.88 -11.69 -1.56
N LEU A 45 1.69 -12.99 -1.84
CA LEU A 45 0.41 -13.53 -2.31
C LEU A 45 -0.71 -13.31 -1.28
N GLY A 46 -0.41 -13.50 0.00
CA GLY A 46 -1.34 -13.20 1.08
C GLY A 46 -1.74 -11.73 1.13
N LEU A 47 -0.76 -10.81 1.04
CA LEU A 47 -1.01 -9.38 0.97
C LEU A 47 -1.90 -9.01 -0.23
N CYS A 48 -1.63 -9.57 -1.41
CA CYS A 48 -2.44 -9.36 -2.61
C CYS A 48 -3.88 -9.86 -2.44
N THR A 49 -4.07 -10.97 -1.74
CA THR A 49 -5.42 -11.47 -1.40
C THR A 49 -6.14 -10.52 -0.43
N GLY A 50 -5.44 -9.95 0.55
CA GLY A 50 -5.99 -8.89 1.41
C GLY A 50 -6.43 -7.65 0.62
N LEU A 51 -5.64 -7.25 -0.39
CA LEU A 51 -6.01 -6.14 -1.30
C LEU A 51 -7.29 -6.42 -2.10
N VAL A 52 -7.56 -7.68 -2.49
CA VAL A 52 -8.86 -8.05 -3.08
C VAL A 52 -9.98 -7.74 -2.09
N GLY A 53 -9.81 -8.09 -0.81
CA GLY A 53 -10.78 -7.75 0.23
C GLY A 53 -11.04 -6.25 0.34
N HIS A 54 -9.99 -5.43 0.39
CA HIS A 54 -10.12 -3.97 0.39
C HIS A 54 -10.80 -3.43 -0.87
N THR A 55 -10.43 -3.96 -2.05
CA THR A 55 -11.03 -3.57 -3.33
C THR A 55 -12.54 -3.83 -3.33
N LEU A 56 -12.94 -5.02 -2.92
CA LEU A 56 -14.36 -5.39 -2.84
C LEU A 56 -15.11 -4.56 -1.80
N ALA A 57 -14.51 -4.33 -0.63
CA ALA A 57 -15.10 -3.48 0.40
C ALA A 57 -15.38 -2.06 -0.10
N VAL A 58 -14.44 -1.46 -0.86
CA VAL A 58 -14.61 -0.13 -1.45
C VAL A 58 -15.61 -0.18 -2.61
N ALA A 59 -15.50 -1.14 -3.51
CA ALA A 59 -16.39 -1.24 -4.67
C ALA A 59 -17.85 -1.43 -4.28
N LEU A 60 -18.13 -2.21 -3.23
CA LEU A 60 -19.50 -2.52 -2.78
C LEU A 60 -19.99 -1.57 -1.68
N GLY A 61 -19.09 -1.14 -0.77
CA GLY A 61 -19.45 -0.35 0.41
C GLY A 61 -19.38 1.16 0.19
N LEU A 62 -18.33 1.67 -0.44
CA LEU A 62 -18.13 3.10 -0.58
C LEU A 62 -19.15 3.72 -1.54
N ALA A 63 -19.55 3.01 -2.59
CA ALA A 63 -20.64 3.45 -3.48
C ALA A 63 -21.96 3.73 -2.72
N ALA A 64 -22.20 3.00 -1.63
CA ALA A 64 -23.35 3.24 -0.75
C ALA A 64 -23.12 4.46 0.17
N ILE A 65 -21.95 4.61 0.76
CA ILE A 65 -21.60 5.71 1.69
C ILE A 65 -21.61 7.06 0.95
N VAL A 66 -21.02 7.14 -0.23
CA VAL A 66 -20.97 8.36 -1.05
C VAL A 66 -22.38 8.81 -1.46
N ARG A 67 -23.30 7.88 -1.67
CA ARG A 67 -24.70 8.19 -1.95
C ARG A 67 -25.50 8.62 -0.72
N ALA A 68 -25.15 8.10 0.45
CA ALA A 68 -25.96 8.23 1.66
C ALA A 68 -25.70 9.53 2.44
N SER A 69 -24.46 10.05 2.49
CA SER A 69 -24.13 11.19 3.36
C SER A 69 -22.90 11.98 2.91
N THR A 70 -23.11 13.27 2.63
CA THR A 70 -22.02 14.23 2.37
C THR A 70 -21.10 14.39 3.59
N LEU A 71 -21.69 14.37 4.79
CA LEU A 71 -20.91 14.48 6.03
C LEU A 71 -19.98 13.28 6.22
N ALA A 72 -20.49 12.06 6.01
CA ALA A 72 -19.66 10.84 6.13
C ALA A 72 -18.49 10.87 5.14
N PHE A 73 -18.70 11.31 3.91
CA PHE A 73 -17.64 11.47 2.92
C PHE A 73 -16.60 12.52 3.36
N THR A 74 -17.06 13.68 3.87
CA THR A 74 -16.16 14.75 4.34
C THR A 74 -15.32 14.30 5.53
N VAL A 75 -15.91 13.59 6.49
CA VAL A 75 -15.18 13.03 7.64
C VAL A 75 -14.14 12.01 7.19
N LEU A 76 -14.51 11.10 6.28
CA LEU A 76 -13.60 10.10 5.73
C LEU A 76 -12.43 10.76 4.98
N LYS A 77 -12.72 11.79 4.18
CA LYS A 77 -11.72 12.58 3.46
C LYS A 77 -10.74 13.27 4.43
N ALA A 78 -11.25 13.93 5.47
CA ALA A 78 -10.43 14.60 6.47
C ALA A 78 -9.54 13.60 7.24
N ALA A 79 -10.11 12.48 7.69
CA ALA A 79 -9.37 11.44 8.39
C ALA A 79 -8.27 10.84 7.49
N GLY A 80 -8.57 10.60 6.22
CA GLY A 80 -7.59 10.10 5.24
C GLY A 80 -6.44 11.09 5.00
N ALA A 81 -6.75 12.39 4.84
CA ALA A 81 -5.73 13.43 4.65
C ALA A 81 -4.81 13.54 5.88
N LEU A 82 -5.36 13.57 7.09
CA LEU A 82 -4.60 13.59 8.33
C LEU A 82 -3.69 12.36 8.47
N TYR A 83 -4.21 11.20 8.10
CA TYR A 83 -3.42 9.97 8.16
C TYR A 83 -2.30 9.94 7.10
N LEU A 84 -2.52 10.46 5.91
CA LEU A 84 -1.47 10.61 4.90
C LEU A 84 -0.37 11.56 5.38
N LEU A 85 -0.72 12.65 6.06
CA LEU A 85 0.25 13.54 6.71
C LEU A 85 1.03 12.82 7.82
N TYR A 86 0.37 12.00 8.60
CA TYR A 86 1.02 11.15 9.60
C TYR A 86 2.01 10.16 8.97
N LEU A 87 1.63 9.50 7.87
CA LEU A 87 2.53 8.62 7.11
C LEU A 87 3.71 9.40 6.49
N ALA A 88 3.47 10.60 6.00
CA ALA A 88 4.52 11.49 5.50
C ALA A 88 5.54 11.82 6.60
N TRP A 89 5.05 12.15 7.78
CA TRP A 89 5.90 12.43 8.94
C TRP A 89 6.67 11.18 9.41
N GLN A 90 6.03 10.01 9.46
CA GLN A 90 6.72 8.74 9.75
C GLN A 90 7.82 8.44 8.72
N ALA A 91 7.51 8.56 7.43
CA ALA A 91 8.48 8.33 6.37
C ALA A 91 9.66 9.32 6.45
N TRP A 92 9.40 10.58 6.75
CA TRP A 92 10.45 11.58 6.94
C TRP A 92 11.40 11.26 8.09
N ARG A 93 10.85 10.73 9.19
CA ARG A 93 11.60 10.35 10.40
C ARG A 93 12.23 8.96 10.33
N ALA A 94 11.80 8.11 9.41
CA ALA A 94 12.31 6.76 9.30
C ALA A 94 13.80 6.78 8.97
N GLY A 95 14.60 6.18 9.86
CA GLY A 95 16.02 5.91 9.68
C GLY A 95 16.25 4.59 8.94
N SER A 96 17.50 4.13 8.94
CA SER A 96 17.84 2.76 8.55
C SER A 96 17.22 1.76 9.54
N VAL A 97 16.72 0.65 9.00
CA VAL A 97 16.12 -0.43 9.83
C VAL A 97 17.22 -1.05 10.72
N SER A 98 16.95 -1.13 12.03
CA SER A 98 17.82 -1.82 12.99
C SER A 98 17.81 -3.33 12.76
N ASP A 99 18.94 -3.97 12.93
CA ASP A 99 19.17 -5.40 12.62
C ASP A 99 18.67 -6.37 13.72
N ASP A 100 17.77 -5.93 14.61
CA ASP A 100 17.26 -6.73 15.75
C ASP A 100 16.22 -7.80 15.37
N ALA A 101 16.30 -8.35 14.16
CA ALA A 101 15.42 -9.45 13.76
C ALA A 101 15.85 -10.75 14.46
N GLN A 102 15.21 -11.09 15.57
CA GLN A 102 15.37 -12.40 16.20
C GLN A 102 14.96 -13.52 15.23
N PRO A 103 15.67 -14.66 15.22
CA PRO A 103 15.30 -15.81 14.40
C PRO A 103 13.88 -16.27 14.75
N THR A 104 12.96 -16.14 13.81
CA THR A 104 11.60 -16.67 13.98
C THR A 104 11.55 -18.12 13.53
N PRO A 105 10.74 -18.99 14.19
CA PRO A 105 10.52 -20.35 13.74
C PRO A 105 10.05 -20.36 12.28
N ARG A 106 10.59 -21.29 11.47
CA ARG A 106 10.18 -21.45 10.07
C ARG A 106 8.70 -21.78 9.99
N LEU A 107 7.91 -20.88 9.47
CA LEU A 107 6.50 -21.08 9.21
C LEU A 107 6.29 -21.79 7.87
N SER A 108 5.21 -22.59 7.77
CA SER A 108 4.83 -23.16 6.47
C SER A 108 4.39 -22.06 5.51
N GLY A 109 4.54 -22.28 4.20
CA GLY A 109 4.11 -21.33 3.18
C GLY A 109 2.64 -20.94 3.30
N TRP A 110 1.76 -21.89 3.70
CA TRP A 110 0.36 -21.62 3.97
C TRP A 110 0.15 -20.70 5.18
N SER A 111 0.93 -20.89 6.24
CA SER A 111 0.89 -20.02 7.42
C SER A 111 1.32 -18.59 7.08
N LEU A 112 2.38 -18.44 6.27
CA LEU A 112 2.87 -17.15 5.78
C LEU A 112 1.84 -16.44 4.89
N TYR A 113 1.21 -17.17 3.98
CA TYR A 113 0.13 -16.66 3.14
C TYR A 113 -1.04 -16.11 3.98
N ARG A 114 -1.56 -16.91 4.92
CA ARG A 114 -2.65 -16.47 5.82
C ARG A 114 -2.25 -15.26 6.65
N ARG A 115 -1.01 -15.24 7.13
CA ARG A 115 -0.48 -14.11 7.90
C ARG A 115 -0.41 -12.84 7.05
N GLY A 116 -0.01 -12.96 5.77
CA GLY A 116 -0.05 -11.87 4.80
C GLY A 116 -1.46 -11.30 4.62
N ILE A 117 -2.48 -12.16 4.49
CA ILE A 117 -3.88 -11.71 4.39
C ILE A 117 -4.28 -10.89 5.62
N VAL A 118 -4.08 -11.45 6.81
CA VAL A 118 -4.48 -10.79 8.06
C VAL A 118 -3.74 -9.46 8.22
N MET A 119 -2.42 -9.45 8.00
CA MET A 119 -1.62 -8.23 8.09
C MET A 119 -2.11 -7.14 7.15
N ASN A 120 -2.41 -7.48 5.89
CA ASN A 120 -2.89 -6.49 4.93
C ASN A 120 -4.26 -5.95 5.33
N LEU A 121 -5.22 -6.82 5.68
CA LEU A 121 -6.57 -6.41 6.10
C LEU A 121 -6.57 -5.56 7.36
N THR A 122 -5.63 -5.79 8.28
CA THR A 122 -5.49 -5.01 9.52
C THR A 122 -4.53 -3.82 9.38
N ASN A 123 -3.89 -3.65 8.21
CA ASN A 123 -2.94 -2.57 7.99
C ASN A 123 -3.68 -1.23 7.80
N PRO A 124 -3.59 -0.29 8.76
CA PRO A 124 -4.29 0.98 8.65
C PRO A 124 -3.80 1.83 7.47
N LYS A 125 -2.54 1.67 7.05
CA LYS A 125 -1.99 2.35 5.88
C LYS A 125 -2.76 1.97 4.61
N VAL A 126 -3.01 0.69 4.41
CA VAL A 126 -3.73 0.16 3.24
C VAL A 126 -5.22 0.51 3.34
N SER A 127 -5.84 0.25 4.49
CA SER A 127 -7.27 0.52 4.70
C SER A 127 -7.63 1.97 4.42
N LEU A 128 -6.89 2.93 4.98
CA LEU A 128 -7.16 4.35 4.78
C LEU A 128 -6.82 4.83 3.37
N PHE A 129 -5.78 4.25 2.74
CA PHE A 129 -5.51 4.53 1.33
C PHE A 129 -6.69 4.09 0.45
N PHE A 130 -7.21 2.89 0.64
CA PHE A 130 -8.33 2.39 -0.13
C PHE A 130 -9.62 3.18 0.12
N LEU A 131 -9.91 3.52 1.35
CA LEU A 131 -11.15 4.22 1.71
C LEU A 131 -11.14 5.70 1.31
N ALA A 132 -10.05 6.40 1.56
CA ALA A 132 -10.00 7.85 1.41
C ALA A 132 -9.38 8.28 0.08
N PHE A 133 -8.39 7.55 -0.42
CA PHE A 133 -7.59 7.98 -1.55
C PHE A 133 -7.99 7.33 -2.88
N LEU A 134 -8.25 6.03 -2.92
CA LEU A 134 -8.62 5.32 -4.14
C LEU A 134 -9.82 5.98 -4.86
N PRO A 135 -10.88 6.48 -4.18
CA PRO A 135 -12.01 7.16 -4.81
C PRO A 135 -11.64 8.43 -5.58
N GLN A 136 -10.51 9.05 -5.26
CA GLN A 136 -10.05 10.28 -5.95
C GLN A 136 -9.61 10.05 -7.40
N PHE A 137 -9.43 8.78 -7.78
CA PHE A 137 -9.07 8.37 -9.15
C PHE A 137 -10.25 7.86 -9.96
N ALA A 138 -11.45 7.83 -9.39
CA ALA A 138 -12.66 7.39 -10.06
C ALA A 138 -13.61 8.56 -10.27
N ASP A 139 -14.24 8.63 -11.46
CA ASP A 139 -15.16 9.69 -11.84
C ASP A 139 -16.48 9.07 -12.36
N PRO A 140 -17.62 9.36 -11.72
CA PRO A 140 -18.93 8.85 -12.16
C PRO A 140 -19.26 9.17 -13.62
N ARG A 141 -18.71 10.25 -14.17
CA ARG A 141 -18.90 10.63 -15.58
C ARG A 141 -18.26 9.67 -16.57
N HIS A 142 -17.27 8.89 -16.13
CA HIS A 142 -16.55 7.93 -16.95
C HIS A 142 -17.09 6.50 -16.86
N GLY A 143 -18.29 6.30 -16.29
CA GLY A 143 -19.00 5.02 -16.22
C GLY A 143 -19.11 4.44 -14.81
N SER A 144 -19.31 3.12 -14.72
CA SER A 144 -19.55 2.46 -13.43
C SER A 144 -18.42 2.65 -12.44
N MET A 145 -18.72 3.20 -11.26
CA MET A 145 -17.76 3.34 -10.15
C MET A 145 -17.20 1.99 -9.70
N ILE A 146 -18.04 0.94 -9.70
CA ILE A 146 -17.60 -0.42 -9.32
C ILE A 146 -16.50 -0.91 -10.26
N SER A 147 -16.70 -0.78 -11.58
CA SER A 147 -15.69 -1.20 -12.57
C SER A 147 -14.39 -0.41 -12.40
N GLN A 148 -14.49 0.88 -12.11
CA GLN A 148 -13.32 1.73 -11.90
C GLN A 148 -12.56 1.31 -10.63
N PHE A 149 -13.26 1.03 -9.53
CA PHE A 149 -12.62 0.56 -8.29
C PHE A 149 -11.98 -0.82 -8.46
N LEU A 150 -12.61 -1.73 -9.19
CA LEU A 150 -12.03 -3.04 -9.50
C LEU A 150 -10.75 -2.89 -10.34
N LEU A 151 -10.75 -2.01 -11.34
CA LEU A 151 -9.58 -1.74 -12.18
C LEU A 151 -8.44 -1.12 -11.34
N LEU A 152 -8.73 -0.12 -10.52
CA LEU A 152 -7.74 0.50 -9.64
C LEU A 152 -7.19 -0.51 -8.63
N GLY A 153 -8.04 -1.36 -8.05
CA GLY A 153 -7.62 -2.45 -7.17
C GLY A 153 -6.68 -3.43 -7.88
N ALA A 154 -6.99 -3.82 -9.12
CA ALA A 154 -6.11 -4.68 -9.93
C ALA A 154 -4.76 -4.02 -10.20
N VAL A 155 -4.74 -2.73 -10.54
CA VAL A 155 -3.51 -1.94 -10.73
C VAL A 155 -2.69 -1.87 -9.44
N PHE A 156 -3.35 -1.73 -8.29
CA PHE A 156 -2.66 -1.73 -6.99
C PHE A 156 -2.05 -3.09 -6.67
N ILE A 157 -2.79 -4.18 -6.92
CA ILE A 157 -2.30 -5.55 -6.76
C ILE A 157 -1.08 -5.80 -7.66
N LEU A 158 -1.12 -5.34 -8.91
CA LEU A 158 0.02 -5.43 -9.83
C LEU A 158 1.24 -4.69 -9.28
N ALA A 159 1.07 -3.45 -8.82
CA ALA A 159 2.16 -2.67 -8.22
C ALA A 159 2.74 -3.38 -6.98
N THR A 160 1.88 -3.91 -6.11
CA THR A 160 2.27 -4.65 -4.90
C THR A 160 3.06 -5.92 -5.26
N MET A 161 2.56 -6.69 -6.24
CA MET A 161 3.23 -7.90 -6.71
C MET A 161 4.61 -7.60 -7.30
N LEU A 162 4.73 -6.54 -8.09
CA LEU A 162 6.01 -6.12 -8.66
C LEU A 162 7.00 -5.69 -7.57
N VAL A 163 6.57 -4.81 -6.66
CA VAL A 163 7.46 -4.28 -5.60
C VAL A 163 7.88 -5.39 -4.64
N PHE A 164 6.93 -6.11 -4.05
CA PHE A 164 7.26 -7.14 -3.06
C PHE A 164 7.82 -8.42 -3.69
N GLY A 165 7.45 -8.70 -4.94
CA GLY A 165 8.10 -9.75 -5.72
C GLY A 165 9.58 -9.46 -5.95
N MET A 166 9.93 -8.22 -6.33
CA MET A 166 11.33 -7.80 -6.43
C MET A 166 12.04 -7.84 -5.07
N VAL A 167 11.41 -7.34 -4.01
CA VAL A 167 11.96 -7.43 -2.65
C VAL A 167 12.25 -8.88 -2.28
N SER A 168 11.32 -9.80 -2.55
CA SER A 168 11.50 -11.23 -2.26
C SER A 168 12.63 -11.88 -3.06
N GLN A 169 12.82 -11.48 -4.32
CA GLN A 169 13.93 -11.98 -5.15
C GLN A 169 15.28 -11.43 -4.71
N LEU A 170 15.34 -10.18 -4.31
CA LEU A 170 16.59 -9.48 -4.00
C LEU A 170 17.02 -9.67 -2.54
N ALA A 171 16.18 -10.25 -1.69
CA ALA A 171 16.45 -10.40 -0.26
C ALA A 171 17.69 -11.22 0.10
N GLY A 172 18.25 -12.00 -0.83
CA GLY A 172 19.41 -12.88 -0.60
C GLY A 172 20.79 -12.23 -0.76
N GLY A 173 20.92 -10.93 -1.04
CA GLY A 173 22.25 -10.34 -1.23
C GLY A 173 22.19 -8.85 -1.62
N LEU A 174 21.61 -8.54 -2.76
CA LEU A 174 21.51 -7.15 -3.25
C LEU A 174 20.49 -6.35 -2.44
N GLY A 175 19.37 -6.97 -2.05
CA GLY A 175 18.34 -6.37 -1.20
C GLY A 175 18.87 -6.04 0.19
N GLU A 176 19.70 -6.91 0.75
CA GLU A 176 20.38 -6.68 2.02
C GLU A 176 21.33 -5.49 1.94
N ARG A 177 22.13 -5.38 0.87
CA ARG A 177 23.00 -4.22 0.62
C ARG A 177 22.21 -2.92 0.47
N PHE A 178 21.07 -2.95 -0.25
CA PHE A 178 20.21 -1.79 -0.42
C PHE A 178 19.59 -1.35 0.91
N ARG A 179 19.08 -2.30 1.70
CA ARG A 179 18.51 -2.06 3.03
C ARG A 179 19.54 -1.49 4.02
N ARG A 180 20.77 -1.97 3.96
CA ARG A 180 21.87 -1.48 4.80
C ARG A 180 22.44 -0.15 4.32
N SER A 181 22.03 0.37 3.18
CA SER A 181 22.43 1.69 2.69
C SER A 181 21.58 2.80 3.30
N PRO A 182 22.10 3.56 4.28
CA PRO A 182 21.35 4.67 4.90
C PRO A 182 20.92 5.71 3.89
N SER A 183 21.75 5.95 2.86
CA SER A 183 21.48 6.91 1.80
C SER A 183 20.31 6.49 0.91
N ALA A 184 20.28 5.22 0.48
CA ALA A 184 19.19 4.70 -0.36
C ALA A 184 17.87 4.73 0.40
N MET A 185 17.86 4.26 1.65
CA MET A 185 16.66 4.29 2.50
C MET A 185 16.19 5.72 2.76
N LYS A 186 17.10 6.65 2.98
CA LYS A 186 16.77 8.07 3.17
C LYS A 186 16.11 8.67 1.92
N VAL A 187 16.58 8.34 0.72
CA VAL A 187 15.98 8.80 -0.54
C VAL A 187 14.56 8.23 -0.70
N VAL A 188 14.38 6.93 -0.51
CA VAL A 188 13.06 6.27 -0.60
C VAL A 188 12.08 6.88 0.41
N ASN A 189 12.51 7.03 1.65
CA ASN A 189 11.66 7.58 2.72
C ASN A 189 11.26 9.04 2.46
N ARG A 190 12.19 9.86 1.94
CA ARG A 190 11.91 11.25 1.57
C ARG A 190 10.96 11.33 0.37
N ALA A 191 11.18 10.51 -0.66
CA ALA A 191 10.27 10.45 -1.80
C ALA A 191 8.86 10.04 -1.36
N ALA A 192 8.72 9.02 -0.52
CA ALA A 192 7.45 8.61 0.05
C ALA A 192 6.79 9.74 0.86
N SER A 193 7.55 10.45 1.70
CA SER A 193 7.03 11.57 2.47
C SER A 193 6.48 12.68 1.57
N VAL A 194 7.22 13.10 0.55
CA VAL A 194 6.77 14.14 -0.40
C VAL A 194 5.49 13.71 -1.11
N VAL A 195 5.43 12.44 -1.55
CA VAL A 195 4.24 11.89 -2.20
C VAL A 195 3.04 11.89 -1.24
N PHE A 196 3.21 11.44 -0.01
CA PHE A 196 2.11 11.44 0.96
C PHE A 196 1.60 12.84 1.29
N VAL A 197 2.48 13.86 1.36
CA VAL A 197 2.06 15.26 1.49
C VAL A 197 1.26 15.69 0.26
N GLY A 198 1.76 15.42 -0.94
CA GLY A 198 1.04 15.75 -2.18
C GLY A 198 -0.34 15.10 -2.26
N LEU A 199 -0.43 13.81 -1.86
CA LEU A 199 -1.71 13.08 -1.79
C LEU A 199 -2.66 13.64 -0.73
N ALA A 200 -2.14 14.03 0.44
CA ALA A 200 -2.94 14.64 1.49
C ALA A 200 -3.52 15.99 1.03
N LEU A 201 -2.71 16.81 0.37
CA LEU A 201 -3.17 18.09 -0.20
C LEU A 201 -4.23 17.86 -1.29
N ARG A 202 -3.97 16.93 -2.23
CA ARG A 202 -4.95 16.59 -3.27
C ARG A 202 -6.27 16.13 -2.64
N LEU A 203 -6.21 15.26 -1.63
CA LEU A 203 -7.39 14.77 -0.93
C LEU A 203 -8.13 15.91 -0.19
N ALA A 204 -7.40 16.80 0.48
CA ALA A 204 -8.00 17.94 1.19
C ALA A 204 -8.70 18.93 0.26
N LEU A 205 -8.13 19.15 -0.93
CA LEU A 205 -8.64 20.10 -1.94
C LEU A 205 -9.66 19.47 -2.90
N ALA A 206 -9.87 18.16 -2.87
CA ALA A 206 -10.83 17.48 -3.73
C ALA A 206 -12.25 17.97 -3.42
N GLU A 207 -12.92 18.52 -4.42
CA GLU A 207 -14.35 18.82 -4.41
C GLU A 207 -15.17 17.56 -4.74
N ARG A 208 -16.46 17.57 -4.39
CA ARG A 208 -17.34 16.43 -4.59
C ARG A 208 -17.87 16.41 -6.02
#